data_f5807108580cd9d8b1afc4323b603bd0
#
_entry.id   f5807108580cd9d8b1afc4323b603bd0
#
_cell.length_a   1.000
_cell.length_b   1.000
_cell.length_c   1.000
_cell.angle_alpha   90.00
_cell.angle_beta   90.00
_cell.angle_gamma   90.00
#
_symmetry.space_group_name_H-M   'P 1'
#
loop_
_entity.id
_entity.type
_entity.pdbx_description
1 polymer ?
#
loop_
_entity_poly.entity_id
_entity_poly.type
_entity_poly.pdbx_seq_one_letter_code
_entity_poly.pdbx_strand_id
1 'polypeptide(L)'
;IIKQNNMKTDLTKILSISGQPGLYLYIAQARSGAIVESLSDKKRSCFGLTSKMTTLADISIYTTEGEMKLSEVFLKLKDVLGGAEAPASKASSDELKALFAKAVPDYDGERFYVSHMKKVVDWYNCLLKYASLDFVTPEEEASESEEK
;
A
#
# COMPACT_ATOMS: atom_id res chain seq x y z
N ILE A 1 14.50 3.29 20.66
CA ILE A 1 15.03 2.75 19.42
C ILE A 1 14.35 1.45 19.06
N ILE A 2 14.28 0.59 20.03
CA ILE A 2 13.65 -0.71 19.83
C ILE A 2 12.18 -0.57 19.49
N LYS A 3 11.55 0.44 20.05
CA LYS A 3 10.13 0.68 19.82
C LYS A 3 9.80 0.98 18.38
N GLN A 4 10.74 1.57 17.66
CA GLN A 4 10.52 1.87 16.26
C GLN A 4 10.34 0.60 15.44
N ASN A 5 10.99 -0.48 15.87
CA ASN A 5 10.88 -1.75 15.18
C ASN A 5 9.53 -2.41 15.38
N ASN A 6 8.76 -1.93 16.35
CA ASN A 6 7.45 -2.47 16.64
C ASN A 6 6.33 -1.73 15.95
N MET A 7 6.67 -0.66 15.23
CA MET A 7 5.65 0.09 14.51
C MET A 7 5.19 -0.71 13.32
N LYS A 8 3.91 -0.99 13.29
CA LYS A 8 3.30 -1.73 12.20
C LYS A 8 2.38 -0.85 11.41
N THR A 9 2.26 -1.17 10.14
CA THR A 9 1.40 -0.44 9.23
C THR A 9 0.06 -1.16 9.14
N ASP A 10 -1.01 -0.43 9.40
CA ASP A 10 -2.36 -0.95 9.27
C ASP A 10 -2.93 -0.47 7.94
N LEU A 11 -2.94 -1.35 6.96
CA LEU A 11 -3.38 -0.99 5.61
C LEU A 11 -4.86 -0.61 5.56
N THR A 12 -5.64 -0.96 6.59
CA THR A 12 -7.04 -0.52 6.65
C THR A 12 -7.14 0.98 6.89
N LYS A 13 -6.07 1.61 7.33
CA LYS A 13 -6.04 3.05 7.60
C LYS A 13 -5.21 3.82 6.58
N ILE A 14 -4.63 3.13 5.61
CA ILE A 14 -3.83 3.79 4.56
C ILE A 14 -4.69 3.93 3.33
N LEU A 15 -4.76 5.14 2.81
CA LEU A 15 -5.64 5.47 1.68
C LEU A 15 -4.84 5.91 0.47
N SER A 16 -5.37 5.53 -0.70
CA SER A 16 -4.97 6.09 -1.98
C SER A 16 -6.11 7.00 -2.43
N ILE A 17 -5.80 8.23 -2.78
CA ILE A 17 -6.82 9.20 -3.19
C ILE A 17 -6.62 9.49 -4.66
N SER A 18 -7.69 9.33 -5.44
CA SER A 18 -7.64 9.53 -6.88
C SER A 18 -7.18 10.95 -7.20
N GLY A 19 -6.19 11.07 -8.06
CA GLY A 19 -5.65 12.35 -8.46
C GLY A 19 -4.61 12.94 -7.52
N GLN A 20 -4.35 12.27 -6.40
CA GLN A 20 -3.35 12.73 -5.43
C GLN A 20 -2.18 11.76 -5.37
N PRO A 21 -0.94 12.26 -5.40
CA PRO A 21 0.22 11.37 -5.33
C PRO A 21 0.43 10.86 -3.91
N GLY A 22 1.08 9.71 -3.81
CA GLY A 22 1.46 9.16 -2.52
C GLY A 22 0.32 8.52 -1.77
N LEU A 23 0.53 8.32 -0.49
CA LEU A 23 -0.45 7.66 0.37
C LEU A 23 -0.79 8.56 1.55
N TYR A 24 -1.95 8.30 2.13
CA TYR A 24 -2.49 9.09 3.22
C TYR A 24 -2.93 8.19 4.37
N LEU A 25 -2.75 8.69 5.58
CA LEU A 25 -3.22 8.00 6.77
C LEU A 25 -4.58 8.58 7.17
N TYR A 26 -5.56 7.72 7.36
CA TYR A 26 -6.88 8.15 7.82
C TYR A 26 -6.78 8.60 9.28
N ILE A 27 -7.23 9.81 9.56
CA ILE A 27 -7.18 10.36 10.92
C ILE A 27 -8.56 10.34 11.56
N ALA A 28 -9.56 10.93 10.89
CA ALA A 28 -10.88 11.03 11.47
C ALA A 28 -11.91 11.37 10.41
N GLN A 29 -13.15 11.10 10.72
CA GLN A 29 -14.25 11.49 9.84
C GLN A 29 -14.63 12.93 10.14
N ALA A 30 -14.81 13.71 9.08
CA ALA A 30 -15.27 15.09 9.20
C ALA A 30 -16.71 15.16 8.73
N ARG A 31 -17.34 16.32 8.94
CA ARG A 31 -18.74 16.49 8.55
C ARG A 31 -18.96 16.25 7.06
N SER A 32 -18.06 16.72 6.23
CA SER A 32 -18.23 16.64 4.78
C SER A 32 -17.17 15.79 4.10
N GLY A 33 -16.47 14.93 4.85
CA GLY A 33 -15.44 14.10 4.23
C GLY A 33 -14.58 13.42 5.26
N ALA A 34 -13.30 13.26 4.94
CA ALA A 34 -12.35 12.59 5.81
C ALA A 34 -11.12 13.45 6.01
N ILE A 35 -10.63 13.47 7.24
CA ILE A 35 -9.36 14.12 7.56
C ILE A 35 -8.28 13.07 7.42
N VAL A 36 -7.28 13.38 6.62
CA VAL A 36 -6.18 12.47 6.34
C VAL A 36 -4.85 13.19 6.50
N GLU A 37 -3.81 12.41 6.71
CA GLU A 37 -2.46 12.95 6.87
C GLU A 37 -1.55 12.34 5.83
N SER A 38 -0.88 13.18 5.04
CA SER A 38 0.05 12.68 4.04
C SER A 38 1.22 11.96 4.71
N LEU A 39 1.57 10.78 4.24
CA LEU A 39 2.69 10.04 4.81
C LEU A 39 4.01 10.74 4.58
N SER A 40 4.14 11.45 3.45
CA SER A 40 5.42 12.04 3.08
C SER A 40 5.75 13.30 3.87
N ASP A 41 4.79 14.21 4.06
CA ASP A 41 5.06 15.48 4.73
C ASP A 41 4.30 15.67 6.03
N LYS A 42 3.48 14.71 6.40
CA LYS A 42 2.71 14.73 7.64
C LYS A 42 1.70 15.87 7.72
N LYS A 43 1.37 16.46 6.60
CA LYS A 43 0.36 17.51 6.57
C LYS A 43 -1.02 16.92 6.52
N ARG A 44 -1.93 17.52 7.26
CA ARG A 44 -3.31 17.06 7.30
C ARG A 44 -4.16 17.86 6.33
N SER A 45 -5.11 17.18 5.73
CA SER A 45 -6.04 17.76 4.77
C SER A 45 -7.40 17.10 4.93
N CYS A 46 -8.43 17.80 4.48
CA CYS A 46 -9.77 17.23 4.48
C CYS A 46 -10.20 17.05 3.04
N PHE A 47 -10.57 15.83 2.68
CA PHE A 47 -11.07 15.53 1.35
C PHE A 47 -12.56 15.25 1.43
N GLY A 48 -13.30 15.87 0.53
CA GLY A 48 -14.76 15.79 0.53
C GLY A 48 -15.29 14.43 0.08
N LEU A 49 -16.59 14.28 0.20
CA LEU A 49 -17.25 13.03 -0.15
C LEU A 49 -17.15 12.68 -1.62
N THR A 50 -16.89 13.66 -2.47
CA THR A 50 -16.75 13.42 -3.90
C THR A 50 -15.37 12.88 -4.27
N SER A 51 -14.41 12.95 -3.36
CA SER A 51 -13.08 12.40 -3.60
C SER A 51 -13.14 10.89 -3.55
N LYS A 52 -12.47 10.26 -4.50
CA LYS A 52 -12.42 8.80 -4.54
C LYS A 52 -11.24 8.33 -3.71
N MET A 53 -11.54 7.75 -2.57
CA MET A 53 -10.54 7.23 -1.64
C MET A 53 -10.67 5.74 -1.55
N THR A 54 -9.56 5.04 -1.67
CA THR A 54 -9.55 3.59 -1.58
C THR A 54 -8.56 3.16 -0.49
N THR A 55 -9.03 2.30 0.39
CA THR A 55 -8.18 1.75 1.44
C THR A 55 -7.27 0.69 0.83
N LEU A 56 -5.98 0.73 1.13
CA LEU A 56 -5.05 -0.24 0.54
C LEU A 56 -5.39 -1.68 0.92
N ALA A 57 -5.98 -1.88 2.10
CA ALA A 57 -6.38 -3.22 2.52
C ALA A 57 -7.45 -3.83 1.60
N ASP A 58 -8.21 -2.98 0.91
CA ASP A 58 -9.27 -3.45 0.02
C ASP A 58 -8.79 -3.67 -1.41
N ILE A 59 -7.53 -3.38 -1.70
CA ILE A 59 -7.01 -3.51 -3.05
C ILE A 59 -6.32 -4.86 -3.20
N SER A 60 -6.56 -5.50 -4.33
CA SER A 60 -5.93 -6.76 -4.68
C SER A 60 -5.47 -6.70 -6.13
N ILE A 61 -4.53 -7.54 -6.48
CA ILE A 61 -4.15 -7.71 -7.88
C ILE A 61 -4.68 -9.05 -8.36
N TYR A 62 -4.81 -9.19 -9.67
CA TYR A 62 -5.29 -10.43 -10.24
C TYR A 62 -4.13 -11.37 -10.55
N THR A 63 -4.29 -12.63 -10.15
CA THR A 63 -3.37 -13.69 -10.53
C THR A 63 -4.18 -14.75 -11.29
N THR A 64 -3.48 -15.70 -11.88
CA THR A 64 -4.17 -16.78 -12.61
C THR A 64 -4.95 -17.69 -11.67
N GLU A 65 -4.67 -17.61 -10.36
CA GLU A 65 -5.35 -18.44 -9.38
C GLU A 65 -6.33 -17.66 -8.51
N GLY A 66 -6.59 -16.41 -8.85
CA GLY A 66 -7.50 -15.57 -8.10
C GLY A 66 -6.87 -14.26 -7.74
N GLU A 67 -7.39 -13.64 -6.69
CA GLU A 67 -6.89 -12.33 -6.26
C GLU A 67 -5.85 -12.48 -5.17
N MET A 68 -4.85 -11.59 -5.20
CA MET A 68 -3.83 -11.53 -4.16
C MET A 68 -3.88 -10.15 -3.52
N LYS A 69 -3.99 -10.09 -2.21
CA LYS A 69 -4.08 -8.82 -1.50
C LYS A 69 -2.77 -8.05 -1.57
N LEU A 70 -2.85 -6.72 -1.54
CA LEU A 70 -1.67 -5.88 -1.61
C LEU A 70 -0.67 -6.17 -0.50
N SER A 71 -1.15 -6.50 0.69
CA SER A 71 -0.23 -6.83 1.80
C SER A 71 0.69 -7.98 1.40
N GLU A 72 0.15 -8.99 0.74
CA GLU A 72 0.97 -10.11 0.27
C GLU A 72 1.91 -9.68 -0.84
N VAL A 73 1.42 -8.85 -1.76
CA VAL A 73 2.24 -8.36 -2.86
C VAL A 73 3.43 -7.58 -2.33
N PHE A 74 3.20 -6.70 -1.35
CA PHE A 74 4.28 -5.92 -0.75
C PHE A 74 5.31 -6.81 -0.06
N LEU A 75 4.86 -7.85 0.62
CA LEU A 75 5.79 -8.77 1.28
C LEU A 75 6.62 -9.55 0.27
N LYS A 76 6.01 -9.94 -0.84
CA LYS A 76 6.74 -10.63 -1.90
C LYS A 76 7.75 -9.71 -2.57
N LEU A 77 7.38 -8.45 -2.78
CA LEU A 77 8.30 -7.46 -3.32
C LEU A 77 9.47 -7.22 -2.36
N LYS A 78 9.17 -7.13 -1.07
CA LYS A 78 10.20 -6.95 -0.07
C LYS A 78 11.18 -8.12 -0.09
N ASP A 79 10.66 -9.32 -0.24
CA ASP A 79 11.49 -10.52 -0.28
C ASP A 79 12.41 -10.52 -1.49
N VAL A 80 11.87 -10.20 -2.66
CA VAL A 80 12.65 -10.16 -3.90
C VAL A 80 13.70 -9.06 -3.85
N LEU A 81 13.34 -7.91 -3.28
CA LEU A 81 14.22 -6.74 -3.24
C LEU A 81 15.14 -6.71 -2.03
N GLY A 82 14.99 -7.68 -1.12
CA GLY A 82 15.82 -7.70 0.08
C GLY A 82 15.60 -6.51 0.99
N GLY A 83 14.42 -5.92 0.95
CA GLY A 83 14.10 -4.75 1.77
C GLY A 83 14.52 -3.43 1.14
N ALA A 84 15.06 -3.45 -0.07
CA ALA A 84 15.48 -2.24 -0.76
C ALA A 84 14.31 -1.60 -1.53
N GLU A 85 14.53 -0.39 -2.02
CA GLU A 85 13.52 0.30 -2.81
C GLU A 85 13.26 -0.43 -4.13
N ALA A 86 12.02 -0.36 -4.57
CA ALA A 86 11.64 -0.87 -5.89
C ALA A 86 12.00 0.15 -6.96
N PRO A 87 12.10 -0.30 -8.23
CA PRO A 87 12.25 0.66 -9.32
C PRO A 87 11.11 1.68 -9.27
N ALA A 88 11.44 2.94 -9.46
CA ALA A 88 10.45 3.99 -9.37
C ALA A 88 9.51 3.95 -10.58
N SER A 89 8.49 4.81 -10.58
CA SER A 89 7.54 4.90 -11.68
C SER A 89 8.20 5.26 -13.00
N LYS A 90 9.44 5.72 -12.95
CA LYS A 90 10.22 6.03 -14.17
C LYS A 90 10.82 4.78 -14.79
N ALA A 91 10.76 3.65 -14.12
CA ALA A 91 11.31 2.41 -14.65
C ALA A 91 10.59 2.01 -15.93
N SER A 92 11.29 1.28 -16.79
CA SER A 92 10.69 0.82 -18.04
C SER A 92 9.65 -0.27 -17.75
N SER A 93 8.77 -0.48 -18.74
CA SER A 93 7.78 -1.55 -18.64
C SER A 93 8.46 -2.89 -18.41
N ASP A 94 9.57 -3.13 -19.10
CA ASP A 94 10.28 -4.41 -18.99
C ASP A 94 10.84 -4.63 -17.60
N GLU A 95 11.37 -3.59 -16.99
CA GLU A 95 11.89 -3.69 -15.62
C GLU A 95 10.79 -4.04 -14.63
N LEU A 96 9.62 -3.40 -14.77
CA LEU A 96 8.52 -3.66 -13.88
C LEU A 96 7.97 -5.07 -14.08
N LYS A 97 7.83 -5.49 -15.33
CA LYS A 97 7.36 -6.84 -15.62
C LYS A 97 8.31 -7.88 -15.07
N ALA A 98 9.62 -7.64 -15.20
CA ALA A 98 10.61 -8.57 -14.66
C ALA A 98 10.52 -8.66 -13.14
N LEU A 99 10.34 -7.53 -12.48
CA LEU A 99 10.21 -7.51 -11.02
C LEU A 99 8.99 -8.31 -10.58
N PHE A 100 7.84 -8.05 -11.18
CA PHE A 100 6.63 -8.75 -10.78
C PHE A 100 6.64 -10.21 -11.20
N ALA A 101 7.36 -10.57 -12.27
CA ALA A 101 7.51 -11.96 -12.62
C ALA A 101 8.29 -12.73 -11.56
N LYS A 102 9.18 -12.05 -10.84
CA LYS A 102 9.90 -12.67 -9.74
C LYS A 102 9.08 -12.70 -8.46
N ALA A 103 8.38 -11.61 -8.16
CA ALA A 103 7.63 -11.49 -6.92
C ALA A 103 6.31 -12.24 -6.97
N VAL A 104 5.59 -12.13 -8.08
CA VAL A 104 4.28 -12.76 -8.25
C VAL A 104 4.27 -13.45 -9.61
N PRO A 105 4.90 -14.63 -9.72
CA PRO A 105 5.06 -15.29 -11.02
C PRO A 105 3.74 -15.57 -11.73
N ASP A 106 2.66 -15.71 -10.99
CA ASP A 106 1.36 -16.04 -11.55
C ASP A 106 0.45 -14.81 -11.72
N TYR A 107 1.01 -13.61 -11.77
CA TYR A 107 0.16 -12.44 -12.01
C TYR A 107 -0.52 -12.56 -13.37
N ASP A 108 -1.75 -12.06 -13.45
CA ASP A 108 -2.54 -12.15 -14.66
C ASP A 108 -2.27 -10.92 -15.53
N GLY A 109 -1.45 -11.11 -16.57
CA GLY A 109 -1.04 -10.02 -17.44
C GLY A 109 -2.18 -9.39 -18.23
N GLU A 110 -3.33 -10.04 -18.32
CA GLU A 110 -4.47 -9.48 -19.02
C GLU A 110 -5.29 -8.53 -18.15
N ARG A 111 -5.11 -8.59 -16.83
CA ARG A 111 -5.86 -7.75 -15.89
C ARG A 111 -4.98 -6.93 -14.96
N PHE A 112 -3.68 -7.23 -14.91
CA PHE A 112 -2.72 -6.49 -14.10
C PHE A 112 -1.73 -5.83 -15.04
N TYR A 113 -1.95 -4.56 -15.34
CA TYR A 113 -1.20 -3.83 -16.35
C TYR A 113 0.00 -3.09 -15.78
N VAL A 114 0.89 -2.64 -16.67
CA VAL A 114 2.06 -1.86 -16.27
C VAL A 114 1.67 -0.62 -15.48
N SER A 115 0.57 0.02 -15.86
CA SER A 115 0.08 1.19 -15.11
C SER A 115 -0.24 0.84 -13.66
N HIS A 116 -0.75 -0.37 -13.44
CA HIS A 116 -1.02 -0.84 -12.08
C HIS A 116 0.30 -1.15 -11.35
N MET A 117 1.24 -1.74 -12.08
CA MET A 117 2.56 -2.05 -11.50
C MET A 117 3.24 -0.80 -10.99
N LYS A 118 3.15 0.29 -11.77
CA LYS A 118 3.75 1.56 -11.37
C LYS A 118 3.14 2.07 -10.06
N LYS A 119 1.83 1.95 -9.91
CA LYS A 119 1.17 2.36 -8.68
C LYS A 119 1.63 1.52 -7.51
N VAL A 120 1.71 0.20 -7.71
CA VAL A 120 2.10 -0.70 -6.63
C VAL A 120 3.51 -0.42 -6.16
N VAL A 121 4.46 -0.20 -7.08
CA VAL A 121 5.83 0.09 -6.65
C VAL A 121 5.94 1.45 -6.00
N ASP A 122 5.16 2.44 -6.44
CA ASP A 122 5.16 3.74 -5.79
C ASP A 122 4.63 3.62 -4.36
N TRP A 123 3.56 2.85 -4.16
CA TRP A 123 3.02 2.61 -2.83
C TRP A 123 4.02 1.84 -1.96
N TYR A 124 4.66 0.84 -2.54
CA TYR A 124 5.68 0.08 -1.82
C TYR A 124 6.78 1.00 -1.32
N ASN A 125 7.31 1.84 -2.21
CA ASN A 125 8.38 2.77 -1.84
C ASN A 125 7.91 3.78 -0.80
N CYS A 126 6.68 4.25 -0.91
CA CYS A 126 6.12 5.19 0.04
C CYS A 126 6.02 4.57 1.43
N LEU A 127 5.55 3.32 1.50
CA LEU A 127 5.45 2.63 2.79
C LEU A 127 6.83 2.33 3.36
N LEU A 128 7.76 1.94 2.49
CA LEU A 128 9.13 1.65 2.93
C LEU A 128 9.78 2.89 3.53
N LYS A 129 9.56 4.02 2.92
CA LYS A 129 10.23 5.26 3.30
C LYS A 129 9.57 5.97 4.47
N TYR A 130 8.24 5.99 4.50
CA TYR A 130 7.49 6.80 5.47
C TYR A 130 6.68 5.99 6.49
N ALA A 131 6.61 4.69 6.33
CA ALA A 131 5.88 3.83 7.24
C ALA A 131 6.69 2.56 7.45
N SER A 132 6.08 1.39 7.28
CA SER A 132 6.81 0.14 7.37
C SER A 132 6.13 -0.90 6.49
N LEU A 133 6.87 -1.97 6.22
CA LEU A 133 6.33 -3.11 5.50
C LEU A 133 5.98 -4.25 6.46
N ASP A 134 5.88 -3.93 7.73
CA ASP A 134 5.44 -4.85 8.76
C ASP A 134 3.96 -4.56 9.01
N PHE A 135 3.09 -5.41 8.51
CA PHE A 135 1.67 -5.13 8.49
C PHE A 135 0.93 -5.78 9.65
N VAL A 136 -0.09 -5.07 10.13
CA VAL A 136 -0.95 -5.60 11.17
C VAL A 136 -1.74 -6.79 10.62
N THR A 137 -1.76 -7.89 11.37
CA THR A 137 -2.51 -9.07 10.97
C THR A 137 -3.94 -8.99 11.51
N PRO A 138 -4.87 -9.73 10.91
CA PRO A 138 -6.23 -9.77 11.45
C PRO A 138 -6.26 -10.23 12.90
N GLU A 139 -5.37 -11.12 13.30
CA GLU A 139 -5.30 -11.58 14.67
C GLU A 139 -4.90 -10.47 15.63
N GLU A 140 -3.95 -9.64 15.21
CA GLU A 140 -3.51 -8.52 16.03
C GLU A 140 -4.61 -7.47 16.15
N GLU A 141 -5.37 -7.24 15.07
CA GLU A 141 -6.49 -6.32 15.11
C GLU A 141 -7.56 -6.80 16.08
N ALA A 142 -7.88 -8.09 16.04
CA ALA A 142 -8.87 -8.65 16.94
C ALA A 142 -8.43 -8.53 18.38
N SER A 143 -7.16 -8.77 18.64
CA SER A 143 -6.61 -8.68 19.98
C SER A 143 -6.71 -7.25 20.52
N GLU A 144 -6.40 -6.27 19.68
CA GLU A 144 -6.50 -4.87 20.09
C GLU A 144 -7.95 -4.48 20.37
N SER A 145 -8.86 -4.97 19.55
CA SER A 145 -10.29 -4.68 19.73
C SER A 145 -10.78 -5.22 21.07
N GLU A 146 -10.32 -6.38 21.45
CA GLU A 146 -10.75 -7.01 22.69
C GLU A 146 -10.25 -6.28 23.92
N GLU A 147 -9.12 -5.60 23.81
CA GLU A 147 -8.58 -4.88 24.94
C GLU A 147 -9.35 -3.63 25.29
N LYS A 148 -10.20 -3.17 24.40
CA LYS A 148 -11.01 -2.00 24.66
C LYS A 148 -12.28 -2.39 25.37
#